data_5d73c3fae41d0da6f4024117ff119e74
#
_entry.id   5d73c3fae41d0da6f4024117ff119e74
#
_cell.length_a   1.000
_cell.length_b   1.000
_cell.length_c   1.000
_cell.angle_alpha   90.00
_cell.angle_beta   90.00
_cell.angle_gamma   90.00
#
_symmetry.space_group_name_H-M   'P 1'
#
loop_
_entity.id
_entity.type
_entity.pdbx_description
1 polymer ?
#
loop_
_entity_poly.entity_id
_entity_poly.type
_entity_poly.pdbx_seq_one_letter_code
_entity_poly.pdbx_strand_id
1 'polypeptide(L)'
;MSDCLTLKKSNCKNCYKCIRHCPVKSIRFSGNQAHIIGNECILCGQCFVVCPQNAKEISSEVEKAKVLIQSGDPVYVSLAPSFIANYENIGIKGMRKALKKLGFFDVEETAIGATIVKNEYERMVKDDKRDVIITSCCHSVNLLIQKYYQNMLPYLADVLSPMLAHARDIKSRNAKAKVVFVGPCVSKKDEADFYEGYVDAVLTFEELTEWLKDAGIAPESDMDDFNESRARFFPTTGGILKTMALQNDKYTYMAVDGVENCKECLKDIESGNVHNCFIEMSACVGSCVGGPVMEKYHRSPVKDYTAVARYAGDKDFSVKQPEPLEIRKHFVPIEHTLKMPSEAEINAELREMGKYRKEDELNCGSCGYNTCREKAIAVLQGKAEISMCLPYLKDKAESFSDCIVNNTPNGLFVLNENLEVQQINAAARKIMNLRSASDILGEPVVRIMDPAVFLQVLSTKRNVRDQRIYLAEYKKYVEETVVYDATYHLLICIMRDVTDEETEREKKENISRQTIEIADKVVDKQMRVVQEIASLLGETAAETKIALTKLKESIDNE
;
A
#
# COMPACT_ATOMS: atom_id res chain seq x y z
N MET A 1 -7.45 22.02 -9.73
CA MET A 1 -6.39 21.06 -10.10
C MET A 1 -7.05 19.92 -10.82
N SER A 2 -6.55 19.60 -12.00
CA SER A 2 -7.08 18.51 -12.81
C SER A 2 -6.83 17.16 -12.14
N ASP A 3 -7.80 16.24 -12.19
CA ASP A 3 -7.66 14.87 -11.72
C ASP A 3 -6.82 14.02 -12.70
N CYS A 4 -5.61 14.54 -13.04
CA CYS A 4 -4.71 13.91 -14.01
C CYS A 4 -4.26 12.51 -13.58
N LEU A 5 -4.18 12.26 -12.27
CA LEU A 5 -3.81 10.97 -11.67
C LEU A 5 -4.91 10.49 -10.75
N THR A 6 -5.49 9.35 -11.07
CA THR A 6 -6.60 8.73 -10.33
C THR A 6 -6.22 7.40 -9.70
N LEU A 7 -7.08 6.89 -8.82
CA LEU A 7 -6.93 5.59 -8.18
C LEU A 7 -7.97 4.62 -8.72
N LYS A 8 -7.53 3.52 -9.32
CA LYS A 8 -8.36 2.34 -9.58
C LYS A 8 -8.50 1.52 -8.30
N LYS A 9 -9.59 1.72 -7.58
CA LYS A 9 -9.83 1.19 -6.23
C LYS A 9 -9.65 -0.32 -6.12
N SER A 10 -10.18 -1.08 -7.09
CA SER A 10 -10.13 -2.54 -7.13
C SER A 10 -8.71 -3.13 -7.14
N ASN A 11 -7.70 -2.37 -7.58
CA ASN A 11 -6.35 -2.86 -7.76
C ASN A 11 -5.42 -2.57 -6.56
N CYS A 12 -5.78 -1.66 -5.66
CA CYS A 12 -4.92 -1.32 -4.52
C CYS A 12 -4.84 -2.48 -3.52
N LYS A 13 -3.62 -2.90 -3.14
CA LYS A 13 -3.33 -3.99 -2.18
C LYS A 13 -2.58 -3.49 -0.94
N ASN A 14 -2.65 -2.22 -0.60
CA ASN A 14 -2.11 -1.63 0.63
C ASN A 14 -0.61 -1.87 0.87
N CYS A 15 0.19 -1.93 -0.21
CA CYS A 15 1.64 -2.20 -0.10
C CYS A 15 2.48 -0.97 0.27
N TYR A 16 1.87 0.21 0.38
CA TYR A 16 2.48 1.52 0.71
C TYR A 16 3.64 1.95 -0.19
N LYS A 17 3.91 1.24 -1.30
CA LYS A 17 5.03 1.56 -2.19
C LYS A 17 4.93 2.96 -2.78
N CYS A 18 3.73 3.40 -3.17
CA CYS A 18 3.48 4.74 -3.67
C CYS A 18 3.76 5.84 -2.61
N ILE A 19 3.41 5.59 -1.33
CA ILE A 19 3.70 6.51 -0.22
C ILE A 19 5.21 6.62 0.00
N ARG A 20 5.91 5.48 -0.02
CA ARG A 20 7.37 5.42 0.16
C ARG A 20 8.11 6.25 -0.87
N HIS A 21 7.71 6.15 -2.14
CA HIS A 21 8.36 6.83 -3.26
C HIS A 21 7.76 8.22 -3.57
N CYS A 22 6.77 8.68 -2.80
CA CYS A 22 6.27 10.03 -2.97
C CYS A 22 7.24 11.04 -2.35
N PRO A 23 7.89 11.90 -3.14
CA PRO A 23 8.92 12.81 -2.62
C PRO A 23 8.37 13.91 -1.72
N VAL A 24 7.08 14.21 -1.84
CA VAL A 24 6.38 15.24 -1.05
C VAL A 24 5.32 14.64 -0.12
N LYS A 25 5.25 13.30 0.02
CA LYS A 25 4.31 12.59 0.87
C LYS A 25 2.84 13.05 0.70
N SER A 26 2.43 13.35 -0.51
CA SER A 26 1.08 13.79 -0.89
C SER A 26 0.11 12.64 -1.14
N ILE A 27 0.25 11.53 -0.43
CA ILE A 27 -0.62 10.36 -0.54
C ILE A 27 -1.17 10.03 0.84
N ARG A 28 -2.50 10.09 0.97
CA ARG A 28 -3.23 9.71 2.17
C ARG A 28 -3.63 8.24 2.09
N PHE A 29 -3.48 7.53 3.19
CA PHE A 29 -4.02 6.20 3.38
C PHE A 29 -5.28 6.28 4.24
N SER A 30 -6.39 5.85 3.69
CA SER A 30 -7.68 5.79 4.39
C SER A 30 -8.60 4.76 3.73
N GLY A 31 -9.43 4.09 4.52
CA GLY A 31 -10.35 3.07 4.02
C GLY A 31 -9.64 1.94 3.27
N ASN A 32 -8.49 1.52 3.76
CA ASN A 32 -7.63 0.50 3.15
C ASN A 32 -7.18 0.83 1.72
N GLN A 33 -7.01 2.11 1.38
CA GLN A 33 -6.57 2.54 0.05
C GLN A 33 -5.66 3.77 0.13
N ALA A 34 -4.80 3.92 -0.88
CA ALA A 34 -3.87 5.04 -0.99
C ALA A 34 -4.41 6.09 -1.99
N HIS A 35 -4.86 7.23 -1.49
CA HIS A 35 -5.43 8.33 -2.27
C HIS A 35 -4.42 9.46 -2.48
N ILE A 36 -4.39 10.05 -3.67
CA ILE A 36 -3.54 11.22 -3.96
C ILE A 36 -4.22 12.46 -3.40
N ILE A 37 -3.46 13.29 -2.70
CA ILE A 37 -3.91 14.59 -2.19
C ILE A 37 -3.57 15.65 -3.23
N GLY A 38 -4.55 16.05 -4.04
CA GLY A 38 -4.33 16.88 -5.23
C GLY A 38 -3.67 18.25 -4.94
N ASN A 39 -4.09 18.93 -3.88
CA ASN A 39 -3.52 20.24 -3.50
C ASN A 39 -2.05 20.15 -3.03
N GLU A 40 -1.56 18.98 -2.61
CA GLU A 40 -0.17 18.74 -2.23
C GLU A 40 0.65 18.09 -3.34
N CYS A 41 0.02 17.40 -4.26
CA CYS A 41 0.69 16.63 -5.32
C CYS A 41 1.43 17.58 -6.29
N ILE A 42 2.67 17.21 -6.65
CA ILE A 42 3.48 17.89 -7.67
C ILE A 42 3.41 17.20 -9.05
N LEU A 43 2.56 16.22 -9.21
CA LEU A 43 2.31 15.50 -10.48
C LEU A 43 3.57 14.86 -11.11
N CYS A 44 4.56 14.48 -10.32
CA CYS A 44 5.78 13.84 -10.82
C CYS A 44 5.56 12.43 -11.39
N GLY A 45 4.40 11.79 -11.15
CA GLY A 45 4.06 10.49 -11.69
C GLY A 45 4.74 9.28 -11.02
N GLN A 46 5.62 9.44 -10.03
CA GLN A 46 6.33 8.34 -9.38
C GLN A 46 5.40 7.29 -8.77
N CYS A 47 4.27 7.69 -8.20
CA CYS A 47 3.28 6.75 -7.66
C CYS A 47 2.64 5.86 -8.74
N PHE A 48 2.54 6.35 -9.98
CA PHE A 48 2.09 5.57 -11.14
C PHE A 48 3.17 4.57 -11.58
N VAL A 49 4.43 5.01 -11.67
CA VAL A 49 5.57 4.17 -12.08
C VAL A 49 5.78 3.00 -11.13
N VAL A 50 5.87 3.28 -9.83
CA VAL A 50 6.26 2.27 -8.82
C VAL A 50 5.14 1.33 -8.41
N CYS A 51 3.90 1.55 -8.84
CA CYS A 51 2.76 0.73 -8.43
C CYS A 51 2.80 -0.66 -9.08
N PRO A 52 3.07 -1.75 -8.35
CA PRO A 52 3.14 -3.09 -8.93
C PRO A 52 1.76 -3.64 -9.28
N GLN A 53 0.70 -3.03 -8.76
CA GLN A 53 -0.68 -3.44 -8.96
C GLN A 53 -1.39 -2.63 -10.05
N ASN A 54 -0.69 -1.68 -10.70
CA ASN A 54 -1.27 -0.75 -11.67
C ASN A 54 -2.56 -0.07 -11.14
N ALA A 55 -2.55 0.28 -9.85
CA ALA A 55 -3.69 0.92 -9.18
C ALA A 55 -3.73 2.44 -9.38
N LYS A 56 -2.74 3.03 -10.03
CA LYS A 56 -2.72 4.45 -10.40
C LYS A 56 -2.88 4.56 -11.90
N GLU A 57 -3.77 5.42 -12.33
CA GLU A 57 -4.10 5.65 -13.74
C GLU A 57 -3.93 7.13 -14.09
N ILE A 58 -3.55 7.39 -15.33
CA ILE A 58 -3.52 8.73 -15.92
C ILE A 58 -4.89 8.93 -16.60
N SER A 59 -5.56 10.04 -16.31
CA SER A 59 -6.85 10.38 -16.94
C SER A 59 -6.64 10.59 -18.43
N SER A 60 -7.36 9.84 -19.27
CA SER A 60 -7.23 9.93 -20.72
C SER A 60 -7.97 11.15 -21.29
N GLU A 61 -7.32 11.84 -22.25
CA GLU A 61 -7.92 12.94 -23.00
C GLU A 61 -8.12 12.59 -24.50
N VAL A 62 -8.06 11.30 -24.86
CA VAL A 62 -8.25 10.86 -26.25
C VAL A 62 -9.63 11.27 -26.78
N GLU A 63 -10.69 11.12 -25.99
CA GLU A 63 -12.04 11.52 -26.42
C GLU A 63 -12.14 13.05 -26.61
N LYS A 64 -11.48 13.84 -25.77
CA LYS A 64 -11.38 15.30 -25.92
C LYS A 64 -10.70 15.65 -27.25
N ALA A 65 -9.61 14.97 -27.59
CA ALA A 65 -8.92 15.17 -28.87
C ALA A 65 -9.78 14.77 -30.08
N LYS A 66 -10.54 13.66 -29.99
CA LYS A 66 -11.49 13.27 -31.06
C LYS A 66 -12.60 14.31 -31.29
N VAL A 67 -13.15 14.85 -30.21
CA VAL A 67 -14.17 15.93 -30.30
C VAL A 67 -13.59 17.18 -30.98
N LEU A 68 -12.34 17.54 -30.64
CA LEU A 68 -11.66 18.66 -31.30
C LEU A 68 -11.50 18.43 -32.82
N ILE A 69 -11.12 17.22 -33.25
CA ILE A 69 -11.00 16.88 -34.68
C ILE A 69 -12.36 16.95 -35.36
N GLN A 70 -13.43 16.53 -34.72
CA GLN A 70 -14.79 16.55 -35.26
C GLN A 70 -15.38 17.96 -35.31
N SER A 71 -14.83 18.93 -34.59
CA SER A 71 -15.35 20.33 -34.60
C SER A 71 -15.19 21.04 -35.94
N GLY A 72 -14.31 20.55 -36.81
CA GLY A 72 -13.99 21.16 -38.09
C GLY A 72 -12.93 22.25 -38.02
N ASP A 73 -12.47 22.64 -36.85
CA ASP A 73 -11.32 23.52 -36.67
C ASP A 73 -10.00 22.80 -37.02
N PRO A 74 -8.96 23.49 -37.50
CA PRO A 74 -7.68 22.88 -37.79
C PRO A 74 -6.97 22.49 -36.48
N VAL A 75 -6.86 21.16 -36.21
CA VAL A 75 -6.20 20.62 -35.00
C VAL A 75 -4.76 20.28 -35.31
N TYR A 76 -3.84 20.98 -34.68
CA TYR A 76 -2.41 20.74 -34.76
C TYR A 76 -1.93 19.86 -33.62
N VAL A 77 -0.98 18.96 -33.89
CA VAL A 77 -0.26 18.24 -32.87
C VAL A 77 1.09 18.90 -32.59
N SER A 78 1.34 19.23 -31.33
CA SER A 78 2.67 19.59 -30.83
C SER A 78 3.30 18.34 -30.22
N LEU A 79 4.25 17.70 -30.94
CA LEU A 79 4.85 16.44 -30.59
C LEU A 79 6.17 16.65 -29.83
N ALA A 80 6.26 16.17 -28.59
CA ALA A 80 7.46 16.30 -27.75
C ALA A 80 8.64 15.54 -28.37
N PRO A 81 9.88 16.12 -28.40
CA PRO A 81 11.01 15.52 -29.09
C PRO A 81 11.45 14.16 -28.55
N SER A 82 11.05 13.78 -27.32
CA SER A 82 11.23 12.43 -26.78
C SER A 82 10.45 11.33 -27.52
N PHE A 83 9.58 11.69 -28.47
CA PHE A 83 8.84 10.73 -29.29
C PHE A 83 9.76 9.77 -30.03
N ILE A 84 10.95 10.23 -30.45
CA ILE A 84 11.94 9.42 -31.20
C ILE A 84 12.43 8.21 -30.36
N ALA A 85 12.44 8.36 -29.04
CA ALA A 85 12.79 7.28 -28.13
C ALA A 85 11.62 6.29 -27.95
N ASN A 86 10.36 6.79 -28.04
CA ASN A 86 9.15 5.96 -27.92
C ASN A 86 8.80 5.23 -29.22
N TYR A 87 9.03 5.87 -30.37
CA TYR A 87 8.72 5.34 -31.70
C TYR A 87 10.02 5.15 -32.49
N GLU A 88 10.68 4.02 -32.28
CA GLU A 88 12.00 3.73 -32.85
C GLU A 88 12.01 3.84 -34.38
N ASN A 89 12.98 4.56 -34.91
CA ASN A 89 13.20 4.79 -36.34
C ASN A 89 12.02 5.46 -37.08
N ILE A 90 11.15 6.15 -36.34
CA ILE A 90 10.04 6.91 -36.92
C ILE A 90 10.28 8.38 -36.68
N GLY A 91 10.72 9.11 -37.71
CA GLY A 91 10.90 10.56 -37.65
C GLY A 91 9.58 11.34 -37.67
N ILE A 92 9.69 12.67 -37.58
CA ILE A 92 8.50 13.56 -37.59
C ILE A 92 7.65 13.38 -38.86
N LYS A 93 8.24 13.08 -40.01
CA LYS A 93 7.52 12.83 -41.26
C LYS A 93 6.63 11.60 -41.18
N GLY A 94 7.15 10.49 -40.59
CA GLY A 94 6.40 9.27 -40.36
C GLY A 94 5.24 9.48 -39.39
N MET A 95 5.51 10.17 -38.28
CA MET A 95 4.46 10.53 -37.30
C MET A 95 3.41 11.46 -37.91
N ARG A 96 3.80 12.45 -38.70
CA ARG A 96 2.89 13.34 -39.39
C ARG A 96 1.93 12.59 -40.31
N LYS A 97 2.44 11.63 -41.09
CA LYS A 97 1.60 10.76 -41.95
C LYS A 97 0.60 9.97 -41.15
N ALA A 98 1.02 9.36 -40.06
CA ALA A 98 0.17 8.54 -39.20
C ALA A 98 -0.91 9.37 -38.50
N LEU A 99 -0.56 10.53 -37.95
CA LEU A 99 -1.49 11.39 -37.21
C LEU A 99 -2.47 12.10 -38.14
N LYS A 100 -2.08 12.43 -39.39
CA LYS A 100 -3.03 12.91 -40.39
C LYS A 100 -4.09 11.85 -40.76
N LYS A 101 -3.74 10.55 -40.74
CA LYS A 101 -4.73 9.47 -40.91
C LYS A 101 -5.73 9.40 -39.73
N LEU A 102 -5.37 9.86 -38.53
CA LEU A 102 -6.29 10.01 -37.38
C LEU A 102 -7.21 11.23 -37.50
N GLY A 103 -6.98 12.13 -38.46
CA GLY A 103 -7.77 13.34 -38.70
C GLY A 103 -7.15 14.63 -38.21
N PHE A 104 -5.92 14.62 -37.68
CA PHE A 104 -5.21 15.85 -37.35
C PHE A 104 -4.86 16.67 -38.61
N PHE A 105 -4.93 17.99 -38.51
CA PHE A 105 -4.63 18.89 -39.61
C PHE A 105 -3.13 18.88 -39.95
N ASP A 106 -2.28 19.09 -38.96
CA ASP A 106 -0.83 18.96 -39.13
C ASP A 106 -0.12 18.58 -37.80
N VAL A 107 1.17 18.22 -37.92
CA VAL A 107 2.01 17.81 -36.80
C VAL A 107 3.33 18.56 -36.85
N GLU A 108 3.65 19.23 -35.78
CA GLU A 108 4.88 19.98 -35.58
C GLU A 108 5.63 19.55 -34.33
N GLU A 109 6.93 19.77 -34.29
CA GLU A 109 7.75 19.39 -33.10
C GLU A 109 7.66 20.48 -32.02
N THR A 110 7.43 20.08 -30.77
CA THR A 110 7.54 21.01 -29.62
C THR A 110 8.95 21.62 -29.50
N ALA A 111 9.94 21.06 -30.16
CA ALA A 111 11.29 21.62 -30.26
C ALA A 111 11.33 23.03 -30.88
N ILE A 112 10.32 23.42 -31.67
CA ILE A 112 10.12 24.79 -32.14
C ILE A 112 9.88 25.73 -30.94
N GLY A 113 8.96 25.36 -30.06
CA GLY A 113 8.73 26.09 -28.81
C GLY A 113 9.92 26.06 -27.85
N ALA A 114 10.70 24.98 -27.86
CA ALA A 114 11.93 24.89 -27.09
C ALA A 114 13.00 25.87 -27.60
N THR A 115 13.09 26.11 -28.91
CA THR A 115 13.97 27.13 -29.48
C THR A 115 13.57 28.53 -28.99
N ILE A 116 12.27 28.84 -28.98
CA ILE A 116 11.73 30.12 -28.45
C ILE A 116 12.11 30.31 -26.98
N VAL A 117 11.91 29.29 -26.16
CA VAL A 117 12.22 29.33 -24.72
C VAL A 117 13.72 29.46 -24.47
N LYS A 118 14.55 28.71 -25.22
CA LYS A 118 16.02 28.78 -25.16
C LYS A 118 16.50 30.23 -25.45
N ASN A 119 16.00 30.86 -26.50
CA ASN A 119 16.37 32.22 -26.84
C ASN A 119 16.05 33.22 -25.70
N GLU A 120 14.97 32.98 -24.98
CA GLU A 120 14.62 33.81 -23.82
C GLU A 120 15.55 33.55 -22.61
N TYR A 121 15.95 32.31 -22.37
CA TYR A 121 16.97 31.99 -21.38
C TYR A 121 18.32 32.64 -21.71
N GLU A 122 18.77 32.60 -22.94
CA GLU A 122 19.97 33.29 -23.41
C GLU A 122 19.85 34.82 -23.19
N ARG A 123 18.68 35.40 -23.42
CA ARG A 123 18.43 36.81 -23.13
C ARG A 123 18.52 37.11 -21.63
N MET A 124 17.93 36.25 -20.76
CA MET A 124 18.00 36.42 -19.30
C MET A 124 19.41 36.37 -18.78
N VAL A 125 20.23 35.42 -19.31
CA VAL A 125 21.65 35.29 -18.97
C VAL A 125 22.47 36.50 -19.43
N LYS A 126 22.14 37.05 -20.64
CA LYS A 126 22.77 38.27 -21.18
C LYS A 126 22.42 39.52 -20.38
N ASP A 127 21.17 39.62 -19.93
CA ASP A 127 20.68 40.75 -19.11
C ASP A 127 21.35 40.83 -17.73
N ASP A 128 21.89 39.74 -17.24
CA ASP A 128 22.68 39.62 -16.00
C ASP A 128 22.05 40.25 -14.75
N LYS A 129 20.71 40.16 -14.64
CA LYS A 129 19.94 40.79 -13.56
C LYS A 129 19.68 39.87 -12.36
N ARG A 130 19.89 38.57 -12.52
CA ARG A 130 19.58 37.55 -11.52
C ARG A 130 20.84 36.83 -11.09
N ASP A 131 20.97 36.58 -9.80
CA ASP A 131 22.07 35.78 -9.23
C ASP A 131 21.93 34.29 -9.58
N VAL A 132 20.73 33.75 -9.40
CA VAL A 132 20.40 32.36 -9.76
C VAL A 132 19.21 32.37 -10.73
N ILE A 133 19.29 31.54 -11.77
CA ILE A 133 18.22 31.32 -12.72
C ILE A 133 17.89 29.82 -12.74
N ILE A 134 16.68 29.45 -12.33
CA ILE A 134 16.16 28.07 -12.41
C ILE A 134 15.24 27.99 -13.62
N THR A 135 15.42 26.99 -14.50
CA THR A 135 14.56 26.81 -15.68
C THR A 135 13.13 26.43 -15.28
N SER A 136 12.12 26.93 -16.00
CA SER A 136 10.69 26.73 -15.75
C SER A 136 10.00 25.74 -16.69
N CYS A 137 10.76 24.98 -17.47
CA CYS A 137 10.21 24.02 -18.45
C CYS A 137 9.44 22.86 -17.79
N CYS A 138 9.87 22.40 -16.61
CA CYS A 138 9.29 21.28 -15.88
C CYS A 138 8.16 21.75 -14.95
N HIS A 139 6.90 21.44 -15.29
CA HIS A 139 5.75 21.86 -14.48
C HIS A 139 5.77 21.23 -13.07
N SER A 140 6.25 20.00 -12.93
CA SER A 140 6.39 19.37 -11.60
C SER A 140 7.40 20.08 -10.69
N VAL A 141 8.49 20.63 -11.25
CA VAL A 141 9.44 21.48 -10.50
C VAL A 141 8.78 22.81 -10.14
N ASN A 142 8.05 23.41 -11.08
CA ASN A 142 7.32 24.65 -10.82
C ASN A 142 6.34 24.45 -9.64
N LEU A 143 5.56 23.34 -9.64
CA LEU A 143 4.66 22.99 -8.54
C LEU A 143 5.42 22.70 -7.23
N LEU A 144 6.60 22.08 -7.29
CA LEU A 144 7.44 21.87 -6.12
C LEU A 144 7.85 23.21 -5.48
N ILE A 145 8.28 24.16 -6.31
CA ILE A 145 8.70 25.48 -5.85
C ILE A 145 7.48 26.27 -5.33
N GLN A 146 6.39 26.33 -6.10
CA GLN A 146 5.19 27.08 -5.71
C GLN A 146 4.53 26.57 -4.43
N LYS A 147 4.62 25.26 -4.12
CA LYS A 147 3.99 24.66 -2.96
C LYS A 147 4.91 24.55 -1.75
N TYR A 148 6.17 24.19 -1.95
CA TYR A 148 7.07 23.78 -0.86
C TYR A 148 8.29 24.67 -0.66
N TYR A 149 8.65 25.49 -1.67
CA TYR A 149 9.83 26.36 -1.65
C TYR A 149 9.50 27.74 -2.16
N GLN A 150 8.46 28.36 -1.59
CA GLN A 150 7.89 29.62 -2.10
C GLN A 150 8.88 30.79 -2.12
N ASN A 151 9.84 30.80 -1.20
CA ASN A 151 10.96 31.75 -1.15
C ASN A 151 11.92 31.61 -2.37
N MET A 152 11.85 30.51 -3.12
CA MET A 152 12.64 30.30 -4.34
C MET A 152 11.96 30.81 -5.61
N LEU A 153 10.72 31.29 -5.55
CA LEU A 153 9.99 31.83 -6.71
C LEU A 153 10.73 32.96 -7.46
N PRO A 154 11.47 33.89 -6.80
CA PRO A 154 12.22 34.91 -7.50
C PRO A 154 13.35 34.39 -8.41
N TYR A 155 13.83 33.18 -8.16
CA TYR A 155 14.88 32.53 -8.95
C TYR A 155 14.33 31.71 -10.12
N LEU A 156 13.03 31.39 -10.11
CA LEU A 156 12.38 30.65 -11.19
C LEU A 156 12.22 31.55 -12.41
N ALA A 157 12.67 31.08 -13.58
CA ALA A 157 12.55 31.84 -14.82
C ALA A 157 11.09 32.03 -15.19
N ASP A 158 10.67 33.27 -15.39
CA ASP A 158 9.28 33.65 -15.73
C ASP A 158 8.98 33.49 -17.22
N VAL A 159 9.25 32.26 -17.75
CA VAL A 159 9.12 31.93 -19.17
C VAL A 159 8.12 30.78 -19.37
N LEU A 160 7.32 30.83 -20.43
CA LEU A 160 6.45 29.72 -20.83
C LEU A 160 7.25 28.44 -21.02
N SER A 161 6.61 27.28 -20.78
CA SER A 161 7.24 26.01 -21.15
C SER A 161 7.25 25.84 -22.68
N PRO A 162 8.14 24.97 -23.24
CA PRO A 162 8.15 24.67 -24.66
C PRO A 162 6.79 24.30 -25.25
N MET A 163 5.98 23.56 -24.49
CA MET A 163 4.61 23.19 -24.86
C MET A 163 3.73 24.44 -25.08
N LEU A 164 3.69 25.35 -24.11
CA LEU A 164 2.89 26.55 -24.15
C LEU A 164 3.41 27.54 -25.19
N ALA A 165 4.74 27.71 -25.30
CA ALA A 165 5.37 28.59 -26.29
C ALA A 165 5.08 28.13 -27.72
N HIS A 166 5.14 26.83 -28.00
CA HIS A 166 4.81 26.28 -29.31
C HIS A 166 3.31 26.40 -29.63
N ALA A 167 2.45 26.11 -28.68
CA ALA A 167 1.01 26.28 -28.86
C ALA A 167 0.64 27.75 -29.19
N ARG A 168 1.30 28.70 -28.50
CA ARG A 168 1.17 30.12 -28.80
C ARG A 168 1.64 30.46 -30.21
N ASP A 169 2.79 29.92 -30.62
CA ASP A 169 3.30 30.14 -31.99
C ASP A 169 2.32 29.62 -33.04
N ILE A 170 1.78 28.41 -32.88
CA ILE A 170 0.76 27.86 -33.79
C ILE A 170 -0.48 28.76 -33.83
N LYS A 171 -1.01 29.16 -32.67
CA LYS A 171 -2.22 30.03 -32.61
C LYS A 171 -1.97 31.45 -33.14
N SER A 172 -0.73 31.94 -33.04
CA SER A 172 -0.37 33.24 -33.65
C SER A 172 -0.38 33.20 -35.19
N ARG A 173 -0.06 32.04 -35.77
CA ARG A 173 -0.10 31.80 -37.23
C ARG A 173 -1.52 31.48 -37.73
N ASN A 174 -2.35 30.88 -36.89
CA ASN A 174 -3.73 30.53 -37.19
C ASN A 174 -4.62 30.66 -35.94
N ALA A 175 -5.38 31.73 -35.85
CA ALA A 175 -6.24 32.05 -34.70
C ALA A 175 -7.35 30.99 -34.41
N LYS A 176 -7.72 30.17 -35.42
CA LYS A 176 -8.71 29.09 -35.26
C LYS A 176 -8.05 27.74 -34.87
N ALA A 177 -6.72 27.71 -34.84
CA ALA A 177 -6.01 26.46 -34.54
C ALA A 177 -6.35 25.95 -33.14
N LYS A 178 -6.62 24.66 -33.06
CA LYS A 178 -6.63 23.86 -31.83
C LYS A 178 -5.30 23.15 -31.72
N VAL A 179 -4.78 23.03 -30.51
CA VAL A 179 -3.47 22.39 -30.25
C VAL A 179 -3.62 21.21 -29.30
N VAL A 180 -3.19 20.07 -29.77
CA VAL A 180 -3.06 18.85 -28.94
C VAL A 180 -1.57 18.58 -28.70
N PHE A 181 -1.16 18.62 -27.45
CA PHE A 181 0.21 18.25 -27.08
C PHE A 181 0.32 16.74 -26.88
N VAL A 182 1.39 16.13 -27.39
CA VAL A 182 1.68 14.71 -27.18
C VAL A 182 3.07 14.55 -26.59
N GLY A 183 3.20 13.88 -25.42
CA GLY A 183 4.49 13.74 -24.76
C GLY A 183 4.52 12.74 -23.59
N PRO A 184 5.66 12.60 -22.90
CA PRO A 184 5.87 11.57 -21.86
C PRO A 184 5.37 12.00 -20.47
N CYS A 185 4.79 13.19 -20.32
CA CYS A 185 4.66 13.86 -19.02
C CYS A 185 3.20 14.01 -18.60
N VAL A 186 2.88 13.52 -17.40
CA VAL A 186 1.54 13.65 -16.80
C VAL A 186 1.23 15.09 -16.37
N SER A 187 2.23 15.79 -15.79
CA SER A 187 2.01 17.14 -15.28
C SER A 187 1.68 18.18 -16.37
N LYS A 188 1.91 17.84 -17.64
CA LYS A 188 1.53 18.71 -18.76
C LYS A 188 0.02 18.82 -18.97
N LYS A 189 -0.76 17.83 -18.50
CA LYS A 189 -2.24 17.94 -18.47
C LYS A 189 -2.69 19.06 -17.54
N ASP A 190 -2.14 19.10 -16.32
CA ASP A 190 -2.43 20.15 -15.34
C ASP A 190 -1.89 21.53 -15.80
N GLU A 191 -0.72 21.57 -16.45
CA GLU A 191 -0.18 22.82 -17.01
C GLU A 191 -1.08 23.39 -18.09
N ALA A 192 -1.66 22.54 -18.95
CA ALA A 192 -2.60 22.97 -19.99
C ALA A 192 -3.91 23.49 -19.40
N ASP A 193 -4.44 22.84 -18.38
CA ASP A 193 -5.65 23.28 -17.68
C ASP A 193 -5.40 24.58 -16.88
N PHE A 194 -4.21 24.71 -16.25
CA PHE A 194 -3.87 25.90 -15.46
C PHE A 194 -3.66 27.15 -16.33
N TYR A 195 -3.05 26.97 -17.51
CA TYR A 195 -2.84 28.06 -18.49
C TYR A 195 -3.80 27.89 -19.68
N GLU A 196 -5.07 28.16 -19.42
CA GLU A 196 -6.14 28.04 -20.42
C GLU A 196 -5.87 28.86 -21.69
N GLY A 197 -6.36 28.37 -22.82
CA GLY A 197 -6.26 29.07 -24.10
C GLY A 197 -5.03 28.75 -24.93
N TYR A 198 -3.98 28.11 -24.36
CA TYR A 198 -2.80 27.70 -25.14
C TYR A 198 -2.98 26.32 -25.77
N VAL A 199 -3.16 25.29 -24.95
CA VAL A 199 -3.27 23.88 -25.37
C VAL A 199 -4.68 23.38 -25.09
N ASP A 200 -5.30 22.76 -26.07
CA ASP A 200 -6.69 22.34 -26.00
C ASP A 200 -6.84 20.89 -25.45
N ALA A 201 -5.84 20.00 -25.64
CA ALA A 201 -5.78 18.69 -25.04
C ALA A 201 -4.33 18.19 -24.91
N VAL A 202 -4.07 17.27 -23.97
CA VAL A 202 -2.76 16.68 -23.75
C VAL A 202 -2.86 15.16 -23.72
N LEU A 203 -2.14 14.49 -24.60
CA LEU A 203 -2.03 13.05 -24.67
C LEU A 203 -0.64 12.59 -24.22
N THR A 204 -0.59 11.48 -23.50
CA THR A 204 0.66 10.75 -23.30
C THR A 204 0.99 9.92 -24.53
N PHE A 205 2.25 9.48 -24.65
CA PHE A 205 2.63 8.57 -25.74
C PHE A 205 1.85 7.25 -25.69
N GLU A 206 1.50 6.76 -24.50
CA GLU A 206 0.70 5.57 -24.35
C GLU A 206 -0.71 5.74 -24.89
N GLU A 207 -1.39 6.83 -24.51
CA GLU A 207 -2.72 7.18 -25.02
C GLU A 207 -2.73 7.27 -26.55
N LEU A 208 -1.70 7.88 -27.13
CA LEU A 208 -1.57 7.95 -28.58
C LEU A 208 -1.29 6.58 -29.21
N THR A 209 -0.43 5.77 -28.60
CA THR A 209 -0.08 4.43 -29.11
C THR A 209 -1.31 3.52 -29.12
N GLU A 210 -2.09 3.53 -28.04
CA GLU A 210 -3.36 2.79 -27.97
C GLU A 210 -4.35 3.27 -29.02
N TRP A 211 -4.52 4.58 -29.16
CA TRP A 211 -5.42 5.13 -30.16
C TRP A 211 -5.01 4.78 -31.60
N LEU A 212 -3.72 4.86 -31.96
CA LEU A 212 -3.20 4.43 -33.26
C LEU A 212 -3.49 2.95 -33.53
N LYS A 213 -3.28 2.11 -32.50
CA LYS A 213 -3.53 0.67 -32.57
C LYS A 213 -5.04 0.36 -32.80
N ASP A 214 -5.90 1.02 -32.05
CA ASP A 214 -7.36 0.85 -32.17
C ASP A 214 -7.87 1.31 -33.54
N ALA A 215 -7.23 2.34 -34.12
CA ALA A 215 -7.54 2.80 -35.48
C ALA A 215 -6.89 1.96 -36.60
N GLY A 216 -6.08 0.94 -36.25
CA GLY A 216 -5.36 0.11 -37.23
C GLY A 216 -4.27 0.88 -38.00
N ILE A 217 -3.72 1.96 -37.41
CA ILE A 217 -2.70 2.80 -38.06
C ILE A 217 -1.33 2.47 -37.47
N ALA A 218 -0.42 1.97 -38.29
CA ALA A 218 0.99 1.80 -37.93
C ALA A 218 1.79 2.98 -38.51
N PRO A 219 2.56 3.73 -37.70
CA PRO A 219 3.48 4.73 -38.21
C PRO A 219 4.58 4.06 -39.04
N GLU A 220 4.89 4.66 -40.21
CA GLU A 220 5.92 4.17 -41.12
C GLU A 220 7.27 4.79 -40.81
N SER A 221 8.37 4.05 -40.97
CA SER A 221 9.72 4.59 -40.85
C SER A 221 9.98 5.60 -41.97
N ASP A 222 10.10 6.84 -41.60
CA ASP A 222 10.44 7.94 -42.50
C ASP A 222 11.27 8.94 -41.69
N MET A 223 12.59 8.69 -41.71
CA MET A 223 13.56 9.52 -40.98
C MET A 223 13.88 10.79 -41.76
N ASP A 224 13.92 11.89 -41.05
CA ASP A 224 14.24 13.19 -41.60
C ASP A 224 15.76 13.35 -41.89
N ASP A 225 16.10 14.33 -42.75
CA ASP A 225 17.44 14.84 -42.84
C ASP A 225 17.89 15.45 -41.50
N PHE A 226 18.92 14.89 -40.88
CA PHE A 226 19.34 15.10 -39.50
C PHE A 226 19.89 16.50 -39.16
N ASN A 227 19.90 17.44 -40.09
CA ASN A 227 20.56 18.74 -39.91
C ASN A 227 19.76 19.84 -39.22
N GLU A 228 18.53 19.59 -38.84
CA GLU A 228 17.68 20.60 -38.23
C GLU A 228 17.30 20.27 -36.80
N SER A 229 17.63 21.16 -35.93
CA SER A 229 17.17 21.35 -34.56
C SER A 229 17.97 20.79 -33.41
N ARG A 230 18.85 21.64 -32.92
CA ARG A 230 19.53 21.50 -31.64
C ARG A 230 18.53 21.37 -30.47
N ALA A 231 17.41 22.06 -30.52
CA ALA A 231 16.41 22.04 -29.46
C ALA A 231 15.70 20.68 -29.26
N ARG A 232 15.93 19.70 -30.14
CA ARG A 232 15.54 18.30 -29.93
C ARG A 232 16.23 17.66 -28.72
N PHE A 233 17.35 18.26 -28.21
CA PHE A 233 18.00 17.83 -26.97
C PHE A 233 17.23 18.14 -25.68
N PHE A 234 16.29 19.04 -25.69
CA PHE A 234 15.56 19.50 -24.50
C PHE A 234 15.02 18.37 -23.57
N PRO A 235 14.61 17.19 -24.07
CA PRO A 235 14.08 16.14 -23.19
C PRO A 235 15.15 15.34 -22.42
N THR A 236 16.44 15.66 -22.59
CA THR A 236 17.55 14.98 -21.91
C THR A 236 18.13 15.82 -20.80
N THR A 237 18.76 15.21 -19.81
CA THR A 237 19.48 15.93 -18.75
C THR A 237 20.63 16.75 -19.32
N GLY A 238 20.69 18.02 -18.98
CA GLY A 238 21.62 18.99 -19.58
C GLY A 238 21.28 19.36 -21.03
N GLY A 239 20.08 18.96 -21.50
CA GLY A 239 19.65 19.21 -22.88
C GLY A 239 19.41 20.68 -23.16
N ILE A 240 18.83 21.42 -22.22
CA ILE A 240 18.66 22.88 -22.32
C ILE A 240 20.03 23.53 -22.44
N LEU A 241 20.96 23.20 -21.56
CA LEU A 241 22.32 23.74 -21.53
C LEU A 241 23.07 23.48 -22.84
N LYS A 242 22.94 22.27 -23.42
CA LYS A 242 23.54 21.91 -24.71
C LYS A 242 23.00 22.73 -25.88
N THR A 243 21.77 23.21 -25.78
CA THR A 243 21.14 23.98 -26.85
C THR A 243 21.48 25.46 -26.80
N MET A 244 21.91 25.97 -25.64
CA MET A 244 22.28 27.37 -25.47
C MET A 244 23.62 27.64 -26.19
N ALA A 245 23.58 28.56 -27.14
CA ALA A 245 24.75 29.03 -27.86
C ALA A 245 25.43 30.22 -27.16
N LEU A 246 24.67 31.02 -26.45
CA LEU A 246 25.16 32.14 -25.67
C LEU A 246 25.30 31.74 -24.21
N GLN A 247 26.56 31.79 -23.71
CA GLN A 247 26.88 31.61 -22.31
C GLN A 247 27.55 32.89 -21.76
N ASN A 248 27.40 33.13 -20.47
CA ASN A 248 28.05 34.23 -19.77
C ASN A 248 28.94 33.63 -18.68
N ASP A 249 30.23 33.96 -18.70
CA ASP A 249 31.25 33.39 -17.81
C ASP A 249 30.99 33.70 -16.32
N LYS A 250 30.09 34.62 -16.03
CA LYS A 250 29.61 34.88 -14.65
C LYS A 250 28.84 33.68 -14.08
N TYR A 251 28.11 32.94 -14.92
CA TYR A 251 27.24 31.86 -14.45
C TYR A 251 27.91 30.51 -14.54
N THR A 252 27.77 29.73 -13.47
CA THR A 252 28.01 28.29 -13.50
C THR A 252 26.76 27.59 -14.03
N TYR A 253 26.91 26.78 -15.05
CA TYR A 253 25.82 26.05 -15.69
C TYR A 253 25.74 24.62 -15.17
N MET A 254 24.61 24.26 -14.58
CA MET A 254 24.42 22.92 -14.03
C MET A 254 23.05 22.34 -14.37
N ALA A 255 22.98 21.02 -14.49
CA ALA A 255 21.73 20.28 -14.68
C ALA A 255 21.44 19.43 -13.44
N VAL A 256 20.23 19.55 -12.91
CA VAL A 256 19.75 18.82 -11.73
C VAL A 256 18.48 18.08 -12.11
N ASP A 257 18.50 16.76 -11.99
CA ASP A 257 17.35 15.91 -12.27
C ASP A 257 16.98 15.00 -11.09
N GLY A 258 15.71 14.59 -11.05
CA GLY A 258 15.13 13.89 -9.92
C GLY A 258 14.68 14.81 -8.79
N VAL A 259 13.48 14.57 -8.23
CA VAL A 259 12.88 15.47 -7.21
C VAL A 259 13.74 15.61 -5.98
N GLU A 260 14.39 14.53 -5.51
CA GLU A 260 15.22 14.61 -4.29
C GLU A 260 16.46 15.49 -4.52
N ASN A 261 17.12 15.36 -5.67
CA ASN A 261 18.24 16.25 -6.04
C ASN A 261 17.77 17.71 -6.19
N CYS A 262 16.58 17.93 -6.78
CA CYS A 262 15.99 19.26 -6.87
C CYS A 262 15.77 19.86 -5.47
N LYS A 263 15.27 19.09 -4.51
CA LYS A 263 15.05 19.53 -3.12
C LYS A 263 16.36 19.92 -2.43
N GLU A 264 17.41 19.14 -2.61
CA GLU A 264 18.73 19.45 -2.04
C GLU A 264 19.31 20.73 -2.68
N CYS A 265 19.23 20.86 -4.00
CA CYS A 265 19.65 22.08 -4.69
C CYS A 265 18.89 23.33 -4.21
N LEU A 266 17.56 23.22 -4.04
CA LEU A 266 16.75 24.33 -3.53
C LEU A 266 17.12 24.73 -2.09
N LYS A 267 17.48 23.77 -1.22
CA LYS A 267 17.98 24.04 0.13
C LYS A 267 19.34 24.74 0.10
N ASP A 268 20.23 24.34 -0.80
CA ASP A 268 21.54 24.98 -0.95
C ASP A 268 21.41 26.43 -1.43
N ILE A 269 20.47 26.72 -2.34
CA ILE A 269 20.14 28.09 -2.74
C ILE A 269 19.56 28.87 -1.56
N GLU A 270 18.62 28.29 -0.80
CA GLU A 270 18.00 28.89 0.37
C GLU A 270 19.02 29.23 1.46
N SER A 271 20.03 28.35 1.63
CA SER A 271 21.12 28.54 2.60
C SER A 271 22.18 29.53 2.12
N GLY A 272 22.06 30.09 0.91
CA GLY A 272 23.03 31.01 0.33
C GLY A 272 24.37 30.36 -0.06
N ASN A 273 24.38 29.06 -0.31
CA ASN A 273 25.59 28.34 -0.73
C ASN A 273 25.81 28.39 -2.24
N VAL A 274 24.79 28.79 -3.02
CA VAL A 274 24.78 28.76 -4.49
C VAL A 274 24.53 30.16 -5.03
N HIS A 275 25.47 30.68 -5.80
CA HIS A 275 25.45 32.00 -6.40
C HIS A 275 25.89 31.93 -7.87
N ASN A 276 25.46 32.90 -8.68
CA ASN A 276 25.83 33.04 -10.08
C ASN A 276 25.65 31.73 -10.85
N CYS A 277 24.43 31.15 -10.78
CA CYS A 277 24.14 29.86 -11.39
C CYS A 277 22.96 29.90 -12.34
N PHE A 278 23.11 29.23 -13.47
CA PHE A 278 22.00 28.87 -14.34
C PHE A 278 21.73 27.36 -14.20
N ILE A 279 20.56 27.01 -13.69
CA ILE A 279 20.22 25.65 -13.26
C ILE A 279 19.10 25.10 -14.14
N GLU A 280 19.45 24.12 -15.00
CA GLU A 280 18.44 23.27 -15.65
C GLU A 280 17.89 22.30 -14.61
N MET A 281 16.58 22.40 -14.29
CA MET A 281 15.97 21.57 -13.23
C MET A 281 14.82 20.74 -13.78
N SER A 282 14.80 19.43 -13.51
CA SER A 282 13.73 18.52 -13.92
C SER A 282 13.39 17.49 -12.82
N ALA A 283 12.09 17.16 -12.70
CA ALA A 283 11.61 16.24 -11.67
C ALA A 283 11.91 14.77 -11.94
N CYS A 284 12.12 14.39 -13.21
CA CYS A 284 12.38 13.02 -13.62
C CYS A 284 13.88 12.79 -13.76
N VAL A 285 14.38 11.63 -13.29
CA VAL A 285 15.76 11.20 -13.53
C VAL A 285 15.92 10.90 -15.03
N GLY A 286 16.94 11.47 -15.66
CA GLY A 286 17.08 11.45 -17.12
C GLY A 286 16.27 12.54 -17.85
N SER A 287 15.66 13.48 -17.10
CA SER A 287 14.78 14.51 -17.64
C SER A 287 13.52 13.92 -18.31
N CYS A 288 12.99 14.48 -19.40
CA CYS A 288 11.74 14.03 -20.01
C CYS A 288 11.82 12.63 -20.64
N VAL A 289 12.97 12.18 -21.11
CA VAL A 289 13.16 10.78 -21.57
C VAL A 289 13.02 9.77 -20.44
N GLY A 290 13.29 10.17 -19.19
CA GLY A 290 12.97 9.42 -17.97
C GLY A 290 11.60 9.75 -17.38
N GLY A 291 10.70 10.35 -18.15
CA GLY A 291 9.35 10.70 -17.69
C GLY A 291 8.52 9.48 -17.29
N PRO A 292 7.43 9.68 -16.51
CA PRO A 292 6.70 8.55 -15.90
C PRO A 292 6.13 7.55 -16.91
N VAL A 293 5.74 8.00 -18.10
CA VAL A 293 5.26 7.11 -19.17
C VAL A 293 6.41 6.32 -19.76
N MET A 294 7.56 6.96 -20.04
CA MET A 294 8.75 6.29 -20.55
C MET A 294 9.30 5.29 -19.54
N GLU A 295 9.46 5.68 -18.27
CA GLU A 295 9.96 4.80 -17.21
C GLU A 295 9.04 3.59 -16.98
N LYS A 296 7.73 3.77 -17.06
CA LYS A 296 6.75 2.70 -16.84
C LYS A 296 6.81 1.63 -17.94
N TYR A 297 6.93 2.04 -19.20
CA TYR A 297 6.73 1.16 -20.35
C TYR A 297 8.03 0.81 -21.10
N HIS A 298 9.06 1.65 -21.10
CA HIS A 298 10.29 1.47 -21.89
C HIS A 298 11.52 1.09 -21.07
N ARG A 299 11.80 1.77 -19.95
CA ARG A 299 12.94 1.53 -19.02
C ARG A 299 14.31 1.35 -19.69
N SER A 300 14.62 2.15 -20.67
CA SER A 300 15.91 2.09 -21.39
C SER A 300 16.58 3.47 -21.50
N PRO A 301 16.93 4.13 -20.36
CA PRO A 301 17.33 5.53 -20.35
C PRO A 301 18.56 5.82 -21.23
N VAL A 302 19.52 4.89 -21.34
CA VAL A 302 20.70 5.06 -22.19
C VAL A 302 20.34 4.99 -23.69
N LYS A 303 19.49 4.03 -24.06
CA LYS A 303 18.98 3.88 -25.44
C LYS A 303 18.17 5.11 -25.84
N ASP A 304 17.28 5.55 -24.95
CA ASP A 304 16.37 6.67 -25.16
C ASP A 304 17.15 7.98 -25.32
N TYR A 305 18.17 8.20 -24.45
CA TYR A 305 19.11 9.31 -24.61
C TYR A 305 19.84 9.25 -25.96
N THR A 306 20.34 8.07 -26.35
CA THR A 306 21.08 7.88 -27.60
C THR A 306 20.19 8.13 -28.82
N ALA A 307 18.91 7.70 -28.77
CA ALA A 307 17.93 7.97 -29.83
C ALA A 307 17.72 9.48 -30.04
N VAL A 308 17.51 10.22 -28.94
CA VAL A 308 17.37 11.67 -28.98
C VAL A 308 18.66 12.34 -29.48
N ALA A 309 19.83 11.91 -28.99
CA ALA A 309 21.11 12.50 -29.39
C ALA A 309 21.45 12.30 -30.88
N ARG A 310 21.01 11.17 -31.44
CA ARG A 310 21.18 10.90 -32.89
C ARG A 310 20.17 11.68 -33.74
N TYR A 311 19.01 11.97 -33.19
CA TYR A 311 17.96 12.71 -33.88
C TYR A 311 18.12 14.23 -33.80
N ALA A 312 18.85 14.72 -32.79
CA ALA A 312 19.13 16.13 -32.62
C ALA A 312 20.19 16.62 -33.65
N GLY A 313 19.89 17.77 -34.26
CA GLY A 313 20.84 18.46 -35.15
C GLY A 313 21.68 19.49 -34.40
N ASP A 314 22.46 20.25 -35.17
CA ASP A 314 23.35 21.30 -34.68
C ASP A 314 22.86 22.73 -34.95
N LYS A 315 21.76 22.89 -35.70
CA LYS A 315 21.14 24.18 -36.03
C LYS A 315 19.87 24.42 -35.21
N ASP A 316 19.52 25.67 -35.01
CA ASP A 316 18.25 26.04 -34.40
C ASP A 316 17.12 26.06 -35.44
N PHE A 317 15.88 25.79 -34.98
CA PHE A 317 14.72 26.06 -35.81
C PHE A 317 14.62 27.56 -36.15
N SER A 318 14.24 27.89 -37.39
CA SER A 318 13.87 29.26 -37.74
C SER A 318 12.55 29.60 -37.07
N VAL A 319 12.60 30.44 -36.04
CA VAL A 319 11.43 30.88 -35.29
C VAL A 319 11.28 32.39 -35.33
N LYS A 320 10.04 32.88 -35.38
CA LYS A 320 9.75 34.28 -35.09
C LYS A 320 9.71 34.43 -33.56
N GLN A 321 10.80 35.01 -33.01
CA GLN A 321 10.88 35.21 -31.57
C GLN A 321 9.78 36.18 -31.10
N PRO A 322 8.90 35.79 -30.18
CA PRO A 322 7.92 36.69 -29.60
C PRO A 322 8.58 37.74 -28.69
N GLU A 323 7.86 38.83 -28.42
CA GLU A 323 8.27 39.79 -27.40
C GLU A 323 8.32 39.12 -26.01
N PRO A 324 9.26 39.48 -25.13
CA PRO A 324 9.41 38.84 -23.80
C PRO A 324 8.13 38.83 -22.98
N LEU A 325 7.31 39.87 -23.04
CA LEU A 325 6.02 39.96 -22.35
C LEU A 325 5.01 38.91 -22.84
N GLU A 326 5.09 38.51 -24.07
CA GLU A 326 4.17 37.56 -24.69
C GLU A 326 4.42 36.11 -24.32
N ILE A 327 5.64 35.79 -23.86
CA ILE A 327 6.06 34.46 -23.41
C ILE A 327 6.33 34.44 -21.90
N ARG A 328 5.92 35.49 -21.21
CA ARG A 328 6.08 35.57 -19.76
C ARG A 328 5.07 34.70 -19.04
N LYS A 329 5.57 33.95 -18.05
CA LYS A 329 4.79 33.09 -17.18
C LYS A 329 4.80 33.63 -15.77
N HIS A 330 3.62 33.79 -15.15
CA HIS A 330 3.54 34.24 -13.76
C HIS A 330 3.42 33.03 -12.84
N PHE A 331 4.26 33.02 -11.80
CA PHE A 331 4.22 32.04 -10.75
C PHE A 331 3.74 32.69 -9.46
N VAL A 332 2.75 32.09 -8.82
CA VAL A 332 2.21 32.53 -7.53
C VAL A 332 2.41 31.43 -6.49
N PRO A 333 2.61 31.80 -5.23
CA PRO A 333 2.60 30.80 -4.14
C PRO A 333 1.28 30.02 -4.14
N ILE A 334 1.37 28.71 -3.96
CA ILE A 334 0.21 27.84 -3.77
C ILE A 334 0.19 27.41 -2.32
N GLU A 335 -0.75 27.94 -1.56
CA GLU A 335 -0.89 27.58 -0.15
C GLU A 335 -1.40 26.16 0.00
N HIS A 336 -0.78 25.39 0.85
CA HIS A 336 -1.29 24.13 1.36
C HIS A 336 -1.43 24.24 2.88
N THR A 337 -2.62 23.97 3.38
CA THR A 337 -3.05 24.22 4.77
C THR A 337 -2.56 23.16 5.78
N LEU A 338 -1.36 22.61 5.60
CA LEU A 338 -0.84 21.63 6.57
C LEU A 338 -0.15 22.34 7.71
N LYS A 339 -0.82 22.40 8.85
CA LYS A 339 -0.17 22.81 10.10
C LYS A 339 0.83 21.74 10.51
N MET A 340 2.07 22.16 10.79
CA MET A 340 3.04 21.27 11.46
C MET A 340 2.58 21.07 12.90
N PRO A 341 2.42 19.82 13.35
CA PRO A 341 2.12 19.54 14.75
C PRO A 341 3.26 19.99 15.66
N SER A 342 2.93 20.32 16.90
CA SER A 342 3.92 20.64 17.92
C SER A 342 4.74 19.40 18.32
N GLU A 343 5.93 19.64 18.88
CA GLU A 343 6.78 18.55 19.41
C GLU A 343 6.06 17.69 20.46
N ALA A 344 5.20 18.30 21.27
CA ALA A 344 4.43 17.58 22.29
C ALA A 344 3.41 16.62 21.65
N GLU A 345 2.71 17.07 20.61
CA GLU A 345 1.74 16.24 19.85
C GLU A 345 2.45 15.09 19.14
N ILE A 346 3.59 15.36 18.49
CA ILE A 346 4.37 14.32 17.80
C ILE A 346 4.84 13.24 18.79
N ASN A 347 5.35 13.65 19.96
CA ASN A 347 5.80 12.71 20.98
C ASN A 347 4.64 11.93 21.61
N ALA A 348 3.45 12.52 21.74
CA ALA A 348 2.25 11.82 22.18
C ALA A 348 1.84 10.74 21.17
N GLU A 349 1.82 11.06 19.88
CA GLU A 349 1.50 10.12 18.80
C GLU A 349 2.53 8.97 18.70
N LEU A 350 3.82 9.27 18.88
CA LEU A 350 4.87 8.24 18.93
C LEU A 350 4.60 7.23 20.06
N ARG A 351 4.16 7.70 21.25
CA ARG A 351 3.80 6.81 22.36
C ARG A 351 2.59 5.94 22.03
N GLU A 352 1.56 6.49 21.37
CA GLU A 352 0.42 5.71 20.91
C GLU A 352 0.83 4.62 19.89
N MET A 353 1.87 4.90 19.10
CA MET A 353 2.50 3.93 18.20
C MET A 353 3.42 2.92 18.92
N GLY A 354 3.48 2.93 20.26
CA GLY A 354 4.38 2.06 21.06
C GLY A 354 5.85 2.50 21.03
N LYS A 355 6.12 3.78 20.75
CA LYS A 355 7.48 4.34 20.71
C LYS A 355 7.71 5.25 21.92
N TYR A 356 8.15 4.68 23.02
CA TYR A 356 8.35 5.39 24.31
C TYR A 356 9.73 6.02 24.43
N ARG A 357 10.75 5.41 23.77
CA ARG A 357 12.15 5.83 23.76
C ARG A 357 12.63 5.97 22.33
N LYS A 358 13.75 6.65 22.14
CA LYS A 358 14.34 6.85 20.82
C LYS A 358 14.83 5.55 20.18
N GLU A 359 15.23 4.58 20.99
CA GLU A 359 15.63 3.23 20.56
C GLU A 359 14.45 2.43 19.95
N ASP A 360 13.21 2.76 20.34
CA ASP A 360 12.00 2.13 19.80
C ASP A 360 11.66 2.65 18.39
N GLU A 361 12.26 3.77 17.98
CA GLU A 361 12.09 4.36 16.66
C GLU A 361 12.95 3.64 15.62
N LEU A 362 12.53 2.45 15.19
CA LEU A 362 13.29 1.60 14.25
C LEU A 362 13.53 2.24 12.89
N ASN A 363 12.76 3.25 12.50
CA ASN A 363 12.85 3.93 11.20
C ASN A 363 12.91 2.97 10.00
N CYS A 364 12.21 1.83 10.09
CA CYS A 364 12.29 0.71 9.15
C CYS A 364 11.65 0.99 7.77
N GLY A 365 10.90 2.07 7.62
CA GLY A 365 10.26 2.47 6.36
C GLY A 365 9.12 1.55 5.87
N SER A 366 8.72 0.50 6.61
CA SER A 366 7.68 -0.45 6.17
C SER A 366 6.33 0.22 5.90
N CYS A 367 5.98 1.25 6.67
CA CYS A 367 4.75 2.04 6.53
C CYS A 367 4.79 3.05 5.37
N GLY A 368 5.94 3.19 4.66
CA GLY A 368 6.12 4.13 3.57
C GLY A 368 6.70 5.49 3.97
N TYR A 369 6.94 5.74 5.26
CA TYR A 369 7.62 6.94 5.77
C TYR A 369 9.05 6.59 6.16
N ASN A 370 9.99 7.53 6.00
CA ASN A 370 11.41 7.27 6.22
C ASN A 370 11.73 7.15 7.71
N THR A 371 11.04 7.91 8.56
CA THR A 371 11.22 7.91 10.01
C THR A 371 9.90 7.65 10.74
N CYS A 372 9.98 7.15 11.96
CA CYS A 372 8.82 6.99 12.85
C CYS A 372 8.19 8.35 13.17
N ARG A 373 9.01 9.41 13.26
CA ARG A 373 8.58 10.78 13.47
C ARG A 373 7.78 11.32 12.27
N GLU A 374 8.25 11.14 11.03
CA GLU A 374 7.47 11.49 9.82
C GLU A 374 6.13 10.77 9.80
N LYS A 375 6.10 9.51 10.23
CA LYS A 375 4.87 8.73 10.33
C LYS A 375 3.91 9.32 11.36
N ALA A 376 4.37 9.71 12.55
CA ALA A 376 3.56 10.35 13.58
C ALA A 376 2.97 11.67 13.07
N ILE A 377 3.77 12.51 12.41
CA ILE A 377 3.30 13.75 11.78
C ILE A 377 2.19 13.44 10.76
N ALA A 378 2.38 12.41 9.93
CA ALA A 378 1.40 12.03 8.91
C ALA A 378 0.08 11.51 9.53
N VAL A 379 0.12 10.84 10.68
CA VAL A 379 -1.09 10.41 11.41
C VAL A 379 -1.83 11.64 11.94
N LEU A 380 -1.13 12.56 12.60
CA LEU A 380 -1.71 13.81 13.10
C LEU A 380 -2.31 14.68 11.99
N GLN A 381 -1.74 14.63 10.80
CA GLN A 381 -2.27 15.31 9.61
C GLN A 381 -3.40 14.54 8.90
N GLY A 382 -3.83 13.39 9.42
CA GLY A 382 -4.87 12.57 8.81
C GLY A 382 -4.47 11.91 7.49
N LYS A 383 -3.16 11.80 7.21
CA LYS A 383 -2.62 11.17 5.98
C LYS A 383 -2.33 9.68 6.16
N ALA A 384 -2.19 9.24 7.40
CA ALA A 384 -1.79 7.88 7.71
C ALA A 384 -2.57 7.33 8.92
N GLU A 385 -2.62 6.02 9.03
CA GLU A 385 -3.20 5.31 10.17
C GLU A 385 -2.10 4.63 10.98
N ILE A 386 -2.24 4.55 12.30
CA ILE A 386 -1.29 3.86 13.19
C ILE A 386 -1.07 2.41 12.73
N SER A 387 -2.15 1.76 12.31
CA SER A 387 -2.19 0.38 11.80
C SER A 387 -1.25 0.09 10.61
N MET A 388 -0.74 1.11 9.92
CA MET A 388 0.29 0.93 8.89
C MET A 388 1.68 0.56 9.46
N CYS A 389 1.90 0.74 10.78
CA CYS A 389 3.16 0.40 11.43
C CYS A 389 3.24 -1.11 11.66
N LEU A 390 4.13 -1.81 10.97
CA LEU A 390 4.26 -3.27 11.09
C LEU A 390 4.69 -3.72 12.51
N PRO A 391 5.71 -3.11 13.16
CA PRO A 391 6.03 -3.45 14.55
C PRO A 391 4.82 -3.27 15.49
N TYR A 392 4.12 -2.14 15.40
CA TYR A 392 2.91 -1.90 16.20
C TYR A 392 1.83 -2.97 15.98
N LEU A 393 1.58 -3.36 14.73
CA LEU A 393 0.60 -4.42 14.43
C LEU A 393 1.02 -5.77 14.99
N LYS A 394 2.32 -6.08 14.92
CA LYS A 394 2.88 -7.30 15.48
C LYS A 394 2.70 -7.32 17.00
N ASP A 395 3.14 -6.27 17.69
CA ASP A 395 3.04 -6.14 19.15
C ASP A 395 1.56 -6.20 19.60
N LYS A 396 0.66 -5.56 18.87
CA LYS A 396 -0.78 -5.59 19.15
C LYS A 396 -1.38 -6.98 18.94
N ALA A 397 -0.98 -7.69 17.88
CA ALA A 397 -1.46 -9.05 17.59
C ALA A 397 -0.95 -10.05 18.64
N GLU A 398 0.33 -9.95 19.04
CA GLU A 398 0.93 -10.77 20.09
C GLU A 398 0.24 -10.49 21.44
N SER A 399 0.09 -9.23 21.84
CA SER A 399 -0.60 -8.82 23.07
C SER A 399 -2.07 -9.28 23.09
N PHE A 400 -2.78 -9.20 21.96
CA PHE A 400 -4.16 -9.69 21.87
C PHE A 400 -4.24 -11.21 21.98
N SER A 401 -3.35 -11.93 21.31
CA SER A 401 -3.24 -13.39 21.40
C SER A 401 -2.93 -13.83 22.85
N ASP A 402 -1.94 -13.20 23.46
CA ASP A 402 -1.57 -13.48 24.85
C ASP A 402 -2.69 -13.16 25.84
N CYS A 403 -3.43 -12.09 25.60
CA CYS A 403 -4.58 -11.73 26.41
C CYS A 403 -5.68 -12.80 26.33
N ILE A 404 -6.04 -13.28 25.15
CA ILE A 404 -7.03 -14.36 24.98
C ILE A 404 -6.55 -15.64 25.64
N VAL A 405 -5.32 -16.06 25.34
CA VAL A 405 -4.75 -17.31 25.84
C VAL A 405 -4.66 -17.32 27.37
N ASN A 406 -4.26 -16.20 27.99
CA ASN A 406 -4.09 -16.14 29.45
C ASN A 406 -5.38 -15.87 30.22
N ASN A 407 -6.42 -15.31 29.61
CA ASN A 407 -7.72 -15.08 30.27
C ASN A 407 -8.73 -16.22 30.06
N THR A 408 -8.43 -17.22 29.23
CA THR A 408 -9.30 -18.40 29.13
C THR A 408 -9.24 -19.20 30.45
N PRO A 409 -10.40 -19.66 30.97
CA PRO A 409 -10.43 -20.53 32.15
C PRO A 409 -9.84 -21.93 31.89
N ASN A 410 -9.74 -22.32 30.62
CA ASN A 410 -9.17 -23.62 30.25
C ASN A 410 -7.65 -23.55 30.22
N GLY A 411 -7.00 -24.59 30.72
CA GLY A 411 -5.58 -24.78 30.55
C GLY A 411 -5.24 -24.97 29.07
N LEU A 412 -4.29 -24.20 28.56
CA LEU A 412 -3.79 -24.32 27.20
C LEU A 412 -2.27 -24.38 27.19
N PHE A 413 -1.72 -25.36 26.47
CA PHE A 413 -0.31 -25.36 26.10
C PHE A 413 -0.12 -25.88 24.68
N VAL A 414 1.02 -25.50 24.09
CA VAL A 414 1.38 -25.81 22.72
C VAL A 414 2.72 -26.54 22.72
N LEU A 415 2.81 -27.61 21.94
CA LEU A 415 4.03 -28.40 21.76
C LEU A 415 4.48 -28.33 20.29
N ASN A 416 5.79 -28.47 20.08
CA ASN A 416 6.34 -28.78 18.77
C ASN A 416 6.26 -30.29 18.48
N GLU A 417 6.69 -30.75 17.30
CA GLU A 417 6.70 -32.16 16.92
C GLU A 417 7.69 -33.02 17.76
N ASN A 418 8.66 -32.40 18.43
CA ASN A 418 9.55 -33.03 19.37
C ASN A 418 8.92 -33.18 20.78
N LEU A 419 7.66 -32.77 20.95
CA LEU A 419 6.92 -32.71 22.19
C LEU A 419 7.55 -31.79 23.26
N GLU A 420 8.21 -30.70 22.81
CA GLU A 420 8.72 -29.65 23.68
C GLU A 420 7.67 -28.53 23.81
N VAL A 421 7.49 -28.01 25.03
CA VAL A 421 6.51 -26.97 25.34
C VAL A 421 6.94 -25.63 24.74
N GLN A 422 6.15 -25.11 23.81
CA GLN A 422 6.39 -23.83 23.17
C GLN A 422 5.64 -22.69 23.85
N GLN A 423 4.46 -22.96 24.37
CA GLN A 423 3.61 -21.97 25.05
C GLN A 423 2.78 -22.66 26.13
N ILE A 424 2.49 -21.95 27.22
CA ILE A 424 1.64 -22.44 28.31
C ILE A 424 0.92 -21.24 28.97
N ASN A 425 -0.40 -21.33 29.13
CA ASN A 425 -1.17 -20.25 29.74
C ASN A 425 -1.25 -20.35 31.28
N ALA A 426 -1.80 -19.31 31.89
CA ALA A 426 -1.94 -19.22 33.35
C ALA A 426 -2.82 -20.37 33.94
N ALA A 427 -3.90 -20.75 33.24
CA ALA A 427 -4.81 -21.80 33.70
C ALA A 427 -4.13 -23.19 33.68
N ALA A 428 -3.37 -23.52 32.61
CA ALA A 428 -2.62 -24.78 32.56
C ALA A 428 -1.57 -24.85 33.67
N ARG A 429 -0.84 -23.74 33.92
CA ARG A 429 0.11 -23.68 35.03
C ARG A 429 -0.54 -23.93 36.39
N LYS A 430 -1.75 -23.38 36.59
CA LYS A 430 -2.54 -23.58 37.81
C LYS A 430 -2.96 -25.05 37.96
N ILE A 431 -3.42 -25.69 36.89
CA ILE A 431 -3.78 -27.13 36.90
C ILE A 431 -2.58 -28.00 37.28
N MET A 432 -1.40 -27.67 36.71
CA MET A 432 -0.17 -28.46 36.89
C MET A 432 0.74 -27.96 38.03
N ASN A 433 0.28 -27.05 38.89
CA ASN A 433 1.02 -26.47 40.01
C ASN A 433 2.41 -25.90 39.63
N LEU A 434 2.53 -25.31 38.40
CA LEU A 434 3.77 -24.70 37.94
C LEU A 434 3.84 -23.23 38.40
N ARG A 435 5.00 -22.82 38.93
CA ARG A 435 5.21 -21.46 39.45
C ARG A 435 5.41 -20.45 38.33
N SER A 436 6.19 -20.81 37.32
CA SER A 436 6.50 -19.95 36.17
C SER A 436 6.36 -20.72 34.85
N ALA A 437 6.07 -20.01 33.77
CA ALA A 437 6.13 -20.57 32.41
C ALA A 437 7.57 -20.97 32.03
N SER A 438 8.56 -20.20 32.51
CA SER A 438 9.99 -20.47 32.28
C SER A 438 10.45 -21.82 32.79
N ASP A 439 9.71 -22.43 33.74
CA ASP A 439 10.09 -23.71 34.32
C ASP A 439 9.90 -24.90 33.35
N ILE A 440 9.11 -24.67 32.29
CA ILE A 440 8.73 -25.73 31.34
C ILE A 440 8.87 -25.32 29.86
N LEU A 441 9.01 -24.04 29.53
CA LEU A 441 9.20 -23.61 28.14
C LEU A 441 10.49 -24.20 27.57
N GLY A 442 10.38 -24.84 26.40
CA GLY A 442 11.48 -25.55 25.73
C GLY A 442 11.76 -26.93 26.28
N GLU A 443 11.10 -27.33 27.37
CA GLU A 443 11.30 -28.65 28.00
C GLU A 443 10.30 -29.68 27.43
N PRO A 444 10.66 -31.00 27.50
CA PRO A 444 9.78 -32.06 27.04
C PRO A 444 8.50 -32.18 27.89
N VAL A 445 7.35 -32.43 27.23
CA VAL A 445 6.04 -32.57 27.88
C VAL A 445 5.98 -33.66 28.95
N VAL A 446 6.84 -34.68 28.86
CA VAL A 446 6.93 -35.77 29.86
C VAL A 446 7.19 -35.25 31.27
N ARG A 447 7.73 -34.04 31.42
CA ARG A 447 7.93 -33.41 32.75
C ARG A 447 6.63 -32.97 33.41
N ILE A 448 5.54 -32.84 32.66
CA ILE A 448 4.27 -32.34 33.19
C ILE A 448 3.10 -33.29 32.96
N MET A 449 3.16 -34.18 31.97
CA MET A 449 2.13 -35.22 31.76
C MET A 449 2.59 -36.33 30.82
N ASP A 450 1.82 -37.41 30.77
CA ASP A 450 2.10 -38.58 29.91
C ASP A 450 2.06 -38.16 28.42
N PRO A 451 3.14 -38.44 27.66
CA PRO A 451 3.21 -38.08 26.24
C PRO A 451 2.38 -38.98 25.31
N ALA A 452 1.78 -40.07 25.81
CA ALA A 452 1.14 -41.10 24.97
C ALA A 452 0.09 -40.54 24.01
N VAL A 453 -0.79 -39.64 24.46
CA VAL A 453 -1.84 -39.04 23.65
C VAL A 453 -1.24 -38.16 22.54
N PHE A 454 -0.19 -37.40 22.83
CA PHE A 454 0.48 -36.56 21.84
C PHE A 454 1.18 -37.39 20.77
N LEU A 455 1.84 -38.48 21.15
CA LEU A 455 2.45 -39.44 20.22
C LEU A 455 1.40 -40.11 19.34
N GLN A 456 0.25 -40.48 19.90
CA GLN A 456 -0.87 -41.02 19.14
C GLN A 456 -1.40 -40.01 18.11
N VAL A 457 -1.60 -38.75 18.50
CA VAL A 457 -2.08 -37.68 17.61
C VAL A 457 -1.05 -37.40 16.52
N LEU A 458 0.25 -37.34 16.83
CA LEU A 458 1.33 -37.18 15.87
C LEU A 458 1.39 -38.31 14.85
N SER A 459 1.26 -39.58 15.30
CA SER A 459 1.35 -40.73 14.42
C SER A 459 0.13 -40.92 13.53
N THR A 460 -1.06 -40.69 14.09
CA THR A 460 -2.34 -40.93 13.37
C THR A 460 -2.85 -39.70 12.63
N LYS A 461 -2.35 -38.50 12.99
CA LYS A 461 -2.87 -37.19 12.53
C LYS A 461 -4.37 -37.01 12.83
N ARG A 462 -4.90 -37.75 13.82
CA ARG A 462 -6.29 -37.65 14.27
C ARG A 462 -6.35 -36.95 15.60
N ASN A 463 -7.15 -35.90 15.68
CA ASN A 463 -7.35 -35.13 16.91
C ASN A 463 -8.09 -35.98 17.96
N VAL A 464 -7.69 -35.84 19.24
CA VAL A 464 -8.42 -36.35 20.37
C VAL A 464 -9.29 -35.22 20.93
N ARG A 465 -10.55 -35.52 21.27
CA ARG A 465 -11.49 -34.52 21.80
C ARG A 465 -12.16 -35.05 23.05
N ASP A 466 -12.31 -34.13 24.01
CA ASP A 466 -13.10 -34.29 25.25
C ASP A 466 -12.81 -35.59 26.01
N GLN A 467 -11.54 -36.02 26.03
CA GLN A 467 -11.11 -37.21 26.75
C GLN A 467 -10.90 -36.87 28.22
N ARG A 468 -11.59 -37.58 29.12
CA ARG A 468 -11.44 -37.39 30.55
C ARG A 468 -10.29 -38.26 31.07
N ILE A 469 -9.34 -37.63 31.75
CA ILE A 469 -8.20 -38.28 32.36
C ILE A 469 -8.00 -37.78 33.78
N TYR A 470 -7.43 -38.65 34.63
CA TYR A 470 -7.02 -38.29 35.99
C TYR A 470 -5.52 -38.04 36.02
N LEU A 471 -5.14 -36.82 36.31
CA LEU A 471 -3.74 -36.42 36.51
C LEU A 471 -3.35 -36.69 37.95
N ALA A 472 -2.76 -37.89 38.20
CA ALA A 472 -2.46 -38.37 39.55
C ALA A 472 -1.46 -37.48 40.31
N GLU A 473 -0.49 -36.90 39.62
CA GLU A 473 0.52 -36.00 40.19
C GLU A 473 -0.10 -34.72 40.76
N TYR A 474 -1.19 -34.24 40.12
CA TYR A 474 -1.87 -32.99 40.48
C TYR A 474 -3.18 -33.22 41.22
N LYS A 475 -3.62 -34.48 41.36
CA LYS A 475 -4.90 -34.90 41.97
C LYS A 475 -6.10 -34.17 41.32
N LYS A 476 -6.10 -34.11 40.01
CA LYS A 476 -7.13 -33.42 39.24
C LYS A 476 -7.68 -34.28 38.11
N TYR A 477 -9.00 -34.18 37.92
CA TYR A 477 -9.65 -34.67 36.72
C TYR A 477 -9.65 -33.58 35.69
N VAL A 478 -9.17 -33.86 34.47
CA VAL A 478 -9.23 -32.93 33.36
C VAL A 478 -9.91 -33.56 32.15
N GLU A 479 -10.64 -32.76 31.42
CA GLU A 479 -11.15 -33.09 30.09
C GLU A 479 -10.21 -32.48 29.07
N GLU A 480 -9.45 -33.33 28.33
CA GLU A 480 -8.43 -32.87 27.41
C GLU A 480 -8.87 -33.00 25.96
N THR A 481 -8.47 -32.02 25.17
CA THR A 481 -8.60 -32.00 23.71
C THR A 481 -7.22 -31.70 23.12
N VAL A 482 -6.71 -32.62 22.27
CA VAL A 482 -5.41 -32.47 21.61
C VAL A 482 -5.64 -32.35 20.10
N VAL A 483 -5.18 -31.25 19.51
CA VAL A 483 -5.31 -30.92 18.09
C VAL A 483 -3.93 -30.77 17.47
N TYR A 484 -3.71 -31.39 16.32
CA TYR A 484 -2.51 -31.20 15.51
C TYR A 484 -2.77 -30.20 14.39
N ASP A 485 -1.99 -29.12 14.35
CA ASP A 485 -1.99 -28.15 13.26
C ASP A 485 -0.87 -28.50 12.26
N ALA A 486 -1.27 -28.96 11.07
CA ALA A 486 -0.35 -29.34 10.01
C ALA A 486 0.34 -28.15 9.32
N THR A 487 -0.21 -26.94 9.45
CA THR A 487 0.35 -25.72 8.82
C THR A 487 1.57 -25.23 9.59
N TYR A 488 1.46 -25.23 10.91
CA TYR A 488 2.52 -24.75 11.80
C TYR A 488 3.32 -25.87 12.49
N HIS A 489 2.97 -27.13 12.22
CA HIS A 489 3.61 -28.30 12.84
C HIS A 489 3.56 -28.28 14.37
N LEU A 490 2.39 -27.93 14.92
CA LEU A 490 2.18 -27.76 16.35
C LEU A 490 1.07 -28.69 16.87
N LEU A 491 1.22 -29.11 18.12
CA LEU A 491 0.17 -29.76 18.89
C LEU A 491 -0.39 -28.77 19.90
N ILE A 492 -1.68 -28.60 19.92
CA ILE A 492 -2.39 -27.71 20.84
C ILE A 492 -3.17 -28.61 21.82
N CYS A 493 -2.87 -28.50 23.09
CA CYS A 493 -3.61 -29.17 24.15
C CYS A 493 -4.47 -28.15 24.91
N ILE A 494 -5.74 -28.46 25.01
CA ILE A 494 -6.73 -27.68 25.76
C ILE A 494 -7.24 -28.60 26.89
N MET A 495 -7.19 -28.13 28.13
CA MET A 495 -7.62 -28.88 29.31
C MET A 495 -8.66 -28.09 30.09
N ARG A 496 -9.75 -28.71 30.40
CA ARG A 496 -10.77 -28.20 31.35
C ARG A 496 -10.66 -28.95 32.66
N ASP A 497 -10.51 -28.27 33.78
CA ASP A 497 -10.56 -28.85 35.11
C ASP A 497 -12.01 -29.26 35.42
N VAL A 498 -12.26 -30.54 35.56
CA VAL A 498 -13.57 -31.13 35.84
C VAL A 498 -13.58 -31.86 37.19
N THR A 499 -12.64 -31.55 38.06
CA THR A 499 -12.45 -32.24 39.36
C THR A 499 -13.68 -32.14 40.24
N ASP A 500 -14.30 -30.97 40.33
CA ASP A 500 -15.50 -30.78 41.15
C ASP A 500 -16.72 -31.52 40.55
N GLU A 501 -16.85 -31.55 39.24
CA GLU A 501 -17.91 -32.29 38.54
C GLU A 501 -17.78 -33.79 38.75
N GLU A 502 -16.58 -34.36 38.64
CA GLU A 502 -16.33 -35.80 38.86
C GLU A 502 -16.47 -36.17 40.33
N THR A 503 -16.00 -35.35 41.26
CA THR A 503 -16.19 -35.60 42.69
C THR A 503 -17.67 -35.56 43.12
N GLU A 504 -18.45 -34.68 42.56
CA GLU A 504 -19.92 -34.66 42.76
C GLU A 504 -20.58 -35.90 42.15
N ARG A 505 -20.16 -36.29 40.96
CA ARG A 505 -20.65 -37.48 40.26
C ARG A 505 -20.35 -38.75 41.09
N GLU A 506 -19.12 -38.91 41.54
CA GLU A 506 -18.71 -40.03 42.40
C GLU A 506 -19.53 -40.08 43.72
N LYS A 507 -19.75 -38.90 44.34
CA LYS A 507 -20.64 -38.82 45.53
C LYS A 507 -22.05 -39.27 45.21
N LYS A 508 -22.64 -38.83 44.10
CA LYS A 508 -23.99 -39.22 43.68
C LYS A 508 -24.08 -40.72 43.39
N GLU A 509 -23.07 -41.28 42.70
CA GLU A 509 -23.01 -42.71 42.41
C GLU A 509 -22.86 -43.55 43.67
N ASN A 510 -22.02 -43.10 44.64
CA ASN A 510 -21.90 -43.75 45.92
C ASN A 510 -23.18 -43.71 46.77
N ILE A 511 -23.85 -42.55 46.81
CA ILE A 511 -25.16 -42.40 47.47
C ILE A 511 -26.20 -43.31 46.77
N SER A 512 -26.23 -43.34 45.46
CA SER A 512 -27.13 -44.22 44.71
C SER A 512 -26.89 -45.68 45.02
N ARG A 513 -25.60 -46.13 45.04
CA ARG A 513 -25.21 -47.50 45.38
C ARG A 513 -25.63 -47.86 46.81
N GLN A 514 -25.34 -46.97 47.79
CA GLN A 514 -25.76 -47.19 49.18
C GLN A 514 -27.29 -47.22 49.29
N THR A 515 -27.98 -46.39 48.53
CA THR A 515 -29.46 -46.39 48.53
C THR A 515 -30.03 -47.70 47.97
N ILE A 516 -29.44 -48.23 46.90
CA ILE A 516 -29.79 -49.53 46.32
C ILE A 516 -29.54 -50.65 47.35
N GLU A 517 -28.33 -50.66 47.97
CA GLU A 517 -28.02 -51.68 49.00
C GLU A 517 -28.98 -51.62 50.20
N ILE A 518 -29.38 -50.44 50.66
CA ILE A 518 -30.37 -50.26 51.71
C ILE A 518 -31.76 -50.73 51.26
N ALA A 519 -32.17 -50.37 50.03
CA ALA A 519 -33.44 -50.80 49.46
C ALA A 519 -33.50 -52.35 49.36
N ASP A 520 -32.42 -52.97 48.85
CA ASP A 520 -32.33 -54.45 48.79
C ASP A 520 -32.46 -55.09 50.15
N LYS A 521 -31.75 -54.56 51.18
CA LYS A 521 -31.88 -55.05 52.57
C LYS A 521 -33.29 -54.88 53.12
N VAL A 522 -33.97 -53.79 52.79
CA VAL A 522 -35.38 -53.56 53.21
C VAL A 522 -36.31 -54.53 52.48
N VAL A 523 -36.14 -54.72 51.18
CA VAL A 523 -36.91 -55.70 50.41
C VAL A 523 -36.71 -57.12 50.93
N ASP A 524 -35.46 -57.52 51.19
CA ASP A 524 -35.14 -58.85 51.75
C ASP A 524 -35.79 -59.04 53.13
N LYS A 525 -35.74 -58.01 54.00
CA LYS A 525 -36.39 -58.01 55.28
C LYS A 525 -37.92 -58.12 55.16
N GLN A 526 -38.52 -57.36 54.28
CA GLN A 526 -39.95 -57.44 54.01
C GLN A 526 -40.35 -58.81 53.45
N MET A 527 -39.58 -59.37 52.55
CA MET A 527 -39.81 -60.73 52.01
C MET A 527 -39.77 -61.81 53.09
N ARG A 528 -38.79 -61.71 54.03
CA ARG A 528 -38.77 -62.61 55.17
C ARG A 528 -40.02 -62.52 56.06
N VAL A 529 -40.43 -61.29 56.37
CA VAL A 529 -41.67 -61.03 57.13
C VAL A 529 -42.90 -61.57 56.39
N VAL A 530 -43.01 -61.35 55.10
CA VAL A 530 -44.09 -61.92 54.26
C VAL A 530 -44.08 -63.45 54.28
N GLN A 531 -42.87 -64.06 54.21
CA GLN A 531 -42.73 -65.51 54.28
C GLN A 531 -43.09 -66.07 55.68
N GLU A 532 -42.72 -65.35 56.75
CA GLU A 532 -43.12 -65.72 58.10
C GLU A 532 -44.65 -65.63 58.31
N ILE A 533 -45.29 -64.56 57.84
CA ILE A 533 -46.72 -64.41 57.87
C ILE A 533 -47.42 -65.50 57.05
N ALA A 534 -46.92 -65.77 55.82
CA ALA A 534 -47.45 -66.87 54.99
C ALA A 534 -47.33 -68.24 55.66
N SER A 535 -46.20 -68.48 56.35
CA SER A 535 -46.00 -69.71 57.12
C SER A 535 -46.99 -69.82 58.25
N LEU A 536 -47.15 -68.75 59.06
CA LEU A 536 -48.08 -68.69 60.16
C LEU A 536 -49.57 -68.82 59.70
N LEU A 537 -49.94 -68.18 58.61
CA LEU A 537 -51.25 -68.32 57.96
C LEU A 537 -51.47 -69.73 57.44
N GLY A 538 -50.44 -70.35 56.85
CA GLY A 538 -50.51 -71.71 56.42
C GLY A 538 -50.70 -72.70 57.57
N GLU A 539 -49.97 -72.46 58.68
CA GLU A 539 -50.07 -73.26 59.91
C GLU A 539 -51.40 -73.12 60.59
N THR A 540 -51.95 -71.89 60.75
CA THR A 540 -53.29 -71.62 61.28
C THR A 540 -54.39 -72.18 60.35
N ALA A 541 -54.22 -72.12 59.06
CA ALA A 541 -55.21 -72.69 58.07
C ALA A 541 -55.16 -74.25 58.14
N ALA A 542 -53.97 -74.84 58.40
CA ALA A 542 -53.84 -76.28 58.59
C ALA A 542 -54.47 -76.75 59.93
N GLU A 543 -54.22 -75.98 60.99
CA GLU A 543 -54.86 -76.23 62.29
C GLU A 543 -56.37 -76.10 62.22
N THR A 544 -56.84 -75.05 61.57
CA THR A 544 -58.30 -74.80 61.33
C THR A 544 -58.90 -75.95 60.50
N LYS A 545 -58.19 -76.38 59.47
CA LYS A 545 -58.64 -77.54 58.65
C LYS A 545 -58.68 -78.84 59.47
N ILE A 546 -57.69 -79.10 60.30
CA ILE A 546 -57.65 -80.27 61.22
C ILE A 546 -58.80 -80.14 62.20
N ALA A 547 -59.00 -79.00 62.80
CA ALA A 547 -60.09 -78.79 63.75
C ALA A 547 -61.50 -78.97 63.10
N LEU A 548 -61.72 -78.46 61.89
CA LEU A 548 -62.92 -78.62 61.07
C LEU A 548 -63.10 -80.10 60.65
N THR A 549 -62.00 -80.83 60.31
CA THR A 549 -62.11 -82.21 59.97
C THR A 549 -62.51 -83.05 61.18
N LYS A 550 -61.90 -82.81 62.36
CA LYS A 550 -62.31 -83.44 63.61
C LYS A 550 -63.73 -83.15 64.01
N LEU A 551 -64.22 -81.90 63.78
CA LEU A 551 -65.57 -81.53 64.02
C LEU A 551 -66.57 -82.25 63.06
N LYS A 552 -66.18 -82.40 61.82
CA LYS A 552 -66.91 -83.15 60.80
C LYS A 552 -66.97 -84.67 61.17
N GLU A 553 -65.84 -85.25 61.58
CA GLU A 553 -65.80 -86.64 62.06
C GLU A 553 -66.63 -86.85 63.29
N SER A 554 -66.74 -85.85 64.19
CA SER A 554 -67.64 -85.94 65.39
C SER A 554 -69.12 -85.83 65.01
N ILE A 555 -69.45 -85.14 63.97
CA ILE A 555 -70.83 -84.97 63.50
C ILE A 555 -71.27 -86.20 62.70
N ASP A 556 -70.35 -86.82 61.94
CA ASP A 556 -70.70 -88.00 61.17
C ASP A 556 -70.78 -89.33 62.06
N ASN A 557 -70.42 -89.28 63.34
CA ASN A 557 -70.49 -90.37 64.30
C ASN A 557 -71.67 -90.28 65.36
N GLU A 558 -72.61 -89.33 65.19
CA GLU A 558 -73.91 -89.29 65.83
C GLU A 558 -74.97 -89.72 64.84
#